data_8a435f01d5a6834555ab3a20a6beca80
#
_entry.id   8a435f01d5a6834555ab3a20a6beca80
#
_cell.length_a   1.000
_cell.length_b   1.000
_cell.length_c   1.000
_cell.angle_alpha   90.00
_cell.angle_beta   90.00
_cell.angle_gamma   90.00
#
_symmetry.space_group_name_H-M   'P 1'
#
loop_
_entity.id
_entity.type
_entity.pdbx_description
1 polymer ?
#
loop_
_entity_poly.entity_id
_entity_poly.type
_entity_poly.pdbx_seq_one_letter_code
_entity_poly.pdbx_strand_id
1 'polypeptide(L)'
;MKVHVYTGGKRIVERSGVGRAIEHQKDILRAEGVTVDGVRFKDADIVHINTVLPDSALAAMRARIMGKKVVYYGHSTMQDFRNSFKGSNVLAPLFWRWITFCYNLGDVVITPSEYSKFLIESYGVKVPVYAVSNGIDLGFWKADKEGRRAFREKYKLTDEEKVVISVG
;
A
#
# COMPACT_ATOMS: atom_id res chain seq x y z
N MET A 1 22.17 -1.59 -3.64
CA MET A 1 21.16 -2.00 -2.62
C MET A 1 20.15 -2.89 -3.30
N LYS A 2 19.84 -4.04 -2.72
CA LYS A 2 18.88 -5.04 -3.27
C LYS A 2 17.65 -5.09 -2.37
N VAL A 3 16.48 -4.88 -2.95
CA VAL A 3 15.20 -4.91 -2.23
C VAL A 3 14.33 -6.05 -2.75
N HIS A 4 13.92 -6.94 -1.85
CA HIS A 4 12.91 -7.94 -2.16
C HIS A 4 11.53 -7.40 -1.78
N VAL A 5 10.68 -7.16 -2.77
CA VAL A 5 9.30 -6.72 -2.56
C VAL A 5 8.41 -7.94 -2.34
N TYR A 6 8.03 -8.16 -1.09
CA TYR A 6 7.17 -9.27 -0.69
C TYR A 6 5.70 -8.86 -0.80
N THR A 7 4.96 -9.56 -1.62
CA THR A 7 3.58 -9.18 -1.94
C THR A 7 2.55 -9.81 -0.98
N GLY A 8 2.84 -10.93 -0.32
CA GLY A 8 1.92 -11.66 0.53
C GLY A 8 0.51 -11.83 -0.07
N GLY A 9 -0.05 -13.02 -0.09
CA GLY A 9 -1.38 -13.23 -0.66
C GLY A 9 -1.53 -12.78 -2.13
N LYS A 10 -0.49 -12.98 -2.95
CA LYS A 10 -0.35 -12.46 -4.33
C LYS A 10 -1.66 -12.47 -5.14
N ARG A 11 -2.40 -13.57 -5.13
CA ARG A 11 -3.66 -13.72 -5.89
C ARG A 11 -4.77 -12.75 -5.46
N ILE A 12 -4.75 -12.32 -4.18
CA ILE A 12 -5.76 -11.40 -3.62
C ILE A 12 -5.36 -9.96 -3.93
N VAL A 13 -4.05 -9.68 -3.90
CA VAL A 13 -3.50 -8.33 -3.99
C VAL A 13 -3.37 -7.85 -5.43
N GLU A 14 -3.04 -8.71 -6.40
CA GLU A 14 -2.77 -8.34 -7.81
C GLU A 14 -3.90 -7.55 -8.48
N ARG A 15 -5.16 -7.79 -8.09
CA ARG A 15 -6.34 -7.12 -8.66
C ARG A 15 -6.85 -5.97 -7.80
N SER A 16 -6.10 -5.55 -6.78
CA SER A 16 -6.49 -4.49 -5.85
C SER A 16 -5.66 -3.22 -6.05
N GLY A 17 -6.09 -2.12 -5.42
CA GLY A 17 -5.32 -0.88 -5.36
C GLY A 17 -3.93 -1.07 -4.74
N VAL A 18 -3.78 -2.02 -3.81
CA VAL A 18 -2.47 -2.39 -3.23
C VAL A 18 -1.54 -2.98 -4.28
N GLY A 19 -2.04 -3.80 -5.20
CA GLY A 19 -1.24 -4.34 -6.31
C GLY A 19 -0.68 -3.24 -7.21
N ARG A 20 -1.50 -2.24 -7.55
CA ARG A 20 -1.05 -1.04 -8.28
C ARG A 20 0.03 -0.27 -7.51
N ALA A 21 -0.18 -0.03 -6.23
CA ALA A 21 0.78 0.67 -5.39
C ALA A 21 2.13 -0.06 -5.35
N ILE A 22 2.14 -1.39 -5.30
CA ILE A 22 3.36 -2.21 -5.34
C ILE A 22 4.12 -2.02 -6.64
N GLU A 23 3.45 -2.00 -7.79
CA GLU A 23 4.16 -1.77 -9.08
C GLU A 23 4.74 -0.35 -9.14
N HIS A 24 4.01 0.68 -8.71
CA HIS A 24 4.53 2.05 -8.60
C HIS A 24 5.75 2.13 -7.67
N GLN A 25 5.71 1.44 -6.52
CA GLN A 25 6.86 1.37 -5.61
C GLN A 25 8.09 0.76 -6.28
N LYS A 26 7.92 -0.32 -7.04
CA LYS A 26 9.02 -0.93 -7.80
C LYS A 26 9.58 0.03 -8.86
N ASP A 27 8.71 0.75 -9.56
CA ASP A 27 9.13 1.71 -10.58
C ASP A 27 9.93 2.87 -9.97
N ILE A 28 9.50 3.40 -8.83
CA ILE A 28 10.24 4.42 -8.07
C ILE A 28 11.60 3.88 -7.62
N LEU A 29 11.63 2.69 -7.03
CA LEU A 29 12.89 2.08 -6.59
C LEU A 29 13.86 1.84 -7.74
N ARG A 30 13.37 1.43 -8.92
CA ARG A 30 14.20 1.29 -10.14
C ARG A 30 14.76 2.64 -10.60
N ALA A 31 13.92 3.68 -10.61
CA ALA A 31 14.34 5.02 -11.00
C ALA A 31 15.45 5.57 -10.08
N GLU A 32 15.42 5.20 -8.80
CA GLU A 32 16.45 5.55 -7.81
C GLU A 32 17.66 4.58 -7.81
N GLY A 33 17.80 3.73 -8.83
CA GLY A 33 18.93 2.82 -8.98
C GLY A 33 18.94 1.64 -8.00
N VAL A 34 17.80 1.34 -7.36
CA VAL A 34 17.66 0.19 -6.45
C VAL A 34 17.33 -1.06 -7.26
N THR A 35 18.04 -2.16 -7.00
CA THR A 35 17.75 -3.44 -7.64
C THR A 35 16.55 -4.10 -6.98
N VAL A 36 15.46 -4.28 -7.73
CA VAL A 36 14.24 -4.93 -7.24
C VAL A 36 13.87 -6.17 -8.06
N ASP A 37 14.20 -6.19 -9.35
CA ASP A 37 13.81 -7.27 -10.24
C ASP A 37 14.69 -8.51 -10.02
N GLY A 38 14.04 -9.67 -9.94
CA GLY A 38 14.73 -10.94 -9.74
C GLY A 38 15.42 -11.10 -8.38
N VAL A 39 15.30 -10.13 -7.48
CA VAL A 39 15.92 -10.22 -6.15
C VAL A 39 15.21 -11.28 -5.32
N ARG A 40 15.89 -12.38 -5.04
CA ARG A 40 15.37 -13.44 -4.16
C ARG A 40 15.42 -12.98 -2.70
N PHE A 41 14.50 -13.46 -1.90
CA PHE A 41 14.42 -13.14 -0.47
C PHE A 41 15.75 -13.28 0.29
N LYS A 42 16.49 -14.34 0.01
CA LYS A 42 17.80 -14.61 0.65
C LYS A 42 18.92 -13.64 0.25
N ASP A 43 18.82 -13.07 -0.95
CA ASP A 43 19.88 -12.22 -1.54
C ASP A 43 19.60 -10.71 -1.32
N ALA A 44 18.48 -10.37 -0.70
CA ALA A 44 18.07 -9.00 -0.43
C ALA A 44 18.83 -8.40 0.76
N ASP A 45 19.08 -7.11 0.69
CA ASP A 45 19.51 -6.28 1.82
C ASP A 45 18.30 -5.86 2.66
N ILE A 46 17.19 -5.53 1.97
CA ILE A 46 15.93 -5.08 2.56
C ILE A 46 14.79 -5.98 2.04
N VAL A 47 13.88 -6.33 2.93
CA VAL A 47 12.60 -6.96 2.59
C VAL A 47 11.49 -5.93 2.81
N HIS A 48 10.82 -5.55 1.71
CA HIS A 48 9.70 -4.61 1.72
C HIS A 48 8.38 -5.38 1.70
N ILE A 49 7.59 -5.28 2.77
CA ILE A 49 6.36 -6.07 2.99
C ILE A 49 5.14 -5.17 2.83
N ASN A 50 4.22 -5.58 1.97
CA ASN A 50 3.08 -4.76 1.54
C ASN A 50 1.72 -5.18 2.12
N THR A 51 1.65 -6.27 2.86
CA THR A 51 0.39 -6.74 3.44
C THR A 51 0.56 -7.15 4.91
N VAL A 52 -0.55 -7.22 5.63
CA VAL A 52 -0.59 -7.66 7.03
C VAL A 52 -1.14 -9.10 7.18
N LEU A 53 -1.04 -9.89 6.13
CA LEU A 53 -1.46 -11.29 6.16
C LEU A 53 -0.50 -12.15 7.04
N PRO A 54 -0.94 -13.31 7.53
CA PRO A 54 -0.09 -14.17 8.36
C PRO A 54 1.23 -14.58 7.70
N ASP A 55 1.23 -14.84 6.39
CA ASP A 55 2.43 -15.14 5.62
C ASP A 55 3.40 -13.95 5.55
N SER A 56 2.88 -12.73 5.52
CA SER A 56 3.66 -11.49 5.56
C SER A 56 4.35 -11.30 6.91
N ALA A 57 3.65 -11.59 8.02
CA ALA A 57 4.26 -11.56 9.35
C ALA A 57 5.37 -12.62 9.48
N LEU A 58 5.15 -13.83 8.95
CA LEU A 58 6.17 -14.88 8.93
C LEU A 58 7.38 -14.46 8.06
N ALA A 59 7.15 -13.80 6.93
CA ALA A 59 8.22 -13.27 6.09
C ALA A 59 9.03 -12.19 6.81
N ALA A 60 8.37 -11.28 7.54
CA ALA A 60 9.03 -10.27 8.36
C ALA A 60 9.90 -10.90 9.44
N MET A 61 9.37 -11.85 10.21
CA MET A 61 10.12 -12.57 11.25
C MET A 61 11.34 -13.29 10.65
N ARG A 62 11.15 -13.98 9.53
CA ARG A 62 12.25 -14.66 8.82
C ARG A 62 13.33 -13.67 8.36
N ALA A 63 12.94 -12.52 7.81
CA ALA A 63 13.87 -11.48 7.40
C ALA A 63 14.73 -10.99 8.57
N ARG A 64 14.10 -10.73 9.73
CA ARG A 64 14.79 -10.32 10.95
C ARG A 64 15.78 -11.39 11.45
N ILE A 65 15.39 -12.66 11.48
CA ILE A 65 16.27 -13.79 11.86
C ILE A 65 17.48 -13.85 10.91
N MET A 66 17.29 -13.53 9.63
CA MET A 66 18.36 -13.47 8.63
C MET A 66 19.18 -12.17 8.67
N GLY A 67 18.97 -11.29 9.65
CA GLY A 67 19.67 -10.01 9.78
C GLY A 67 19.34 -8.98 8.69
N LYS A 68 18.23 -9.14 7.98
CA LYS A 68 17.81 -8.21 6.93
C LYS A 68 16.98 -7.06 7.51
N LYS A 69 17.05 -5.91 6.88
CA LYS A 69 16.16 -4.80 7.18
C LYS A 69 14.75 -5.06 6.66
N VAL A 70 13.75 -4.68 7.42
CA VAL A 70 12.34 -4.86 7.08
C VAL A 70 11.65 -3.49 6.98
N VAL A 71 11.13 -3.20 5.80
CA VAL A 71 10.25 -2.05 5.57
C VAL A 71 8.82 -2.58 5.47
N TYR A 72 7.93 -2.14 6.34
CA TYR A 72 6.52 -2.45 6.26
C TYR A 72 5.76 -1.32 5.57
N TYR A 73 4.93 -1.62 4.57
CA TYR A 73 4.06 -0.63 3.98
C TYR A 73 2.66 -0.72 4.59
N GLY A 74 2.27 0.35 5.27
CA GLY A 74 1.02 0.46 6.04
C GLY A 74 -0.16 0.84 5.16
N HIS A 75 -0.61 -0.10 4.32
CA HIS A 75 -1.83 0.04 3.53
C HIS A 75 -3.11 -0.18 4.33
N SER A 76 -3.04 -0.84 5.47
CA SER A 76 -4.20 -1.24 6.25
C SER A 76 -4.28 -0.47 7.56
N THR A 77 -5.46 0.06 7.85
CA THR A 77 -5.79 0.66 9.15
C THR A 77 -6.99 -0.05 9.79
N MET A 78 -7.15 0.11 11.10
CA MET A 78 -8.34 -0.42 11.78
C MET A 78 -9.62 0.26 11.27
N GLN A 79 -9.53 1.53 10.87
CA GLN A 79 -10.65 2.31 10.37
C GLN A 79 -11.14 1.77 9.02
N ASP A 80 -10.24 1.38 8.13
CA ASP A 80 -10.59 0.76 6.85
C ASP A 80 -11.20 -0.63 7.04
N PHE A 81 -10.77 -1.36 8.07
CA PHE A 81 -11.31 -2.67 8.40
C PHE A 81 -12.74 -2.58 8.97
N ARG A 82 -13.07 -1.51 9.73
CA ARG A 82 -14.41 -1.29 10.24
C ARG A 82 -15.40 -1.11 9.09
N ASN A 83 -16.58 -1.68 9.24
CA ASN A 83 -17.67 -1.63 8.25
C ASN A 83 -17.34 -2.24 6.88
N SER A 84 -16.18 -2.90 6.70
CA SER A 84 -15.81 -3.51 5.42
C SER A 84 -16.60 -4.79 5.12
N PHE A 85 -17.09 -5.49 6.15
CA PHE A 85 -17.98 -6.65 6.02
C PHE A 85 -18.79 -6.86 7.30
N LYS A 86 -19.82 -7.73 7.22
CA LYS A 86 -20.69 -8.04 8.38
C LYS A 86 -19.86 -8.68 9.50
N GLY A 87 -19.83 -8.05 10.68
CA GLY A 87 -19.07 -8.50 11.86
C GLY A 87 -17.66 -7.90 11.99
N SER A 88 -17.18 -7.12 11.01
CA SER A 88 -15.85 -6.49 11.08
C SER A 88 -15.67 -5.60 12.31
N ASN A 89 -16.73 -4.93 12.77
CA ASN A 89 -16.65 -4.07 13.94
C ASN A 89 -16.37 -4.84 15.23
N VAL A 90 -16.86 -6.07 15.36
CA VAL A 90 -16.58 -6.94 16.51
C VAL A 90 -15.12 -7.44 16.46
N LEU A 91 -14.60 -7.69 15.27
CA LEU A 91 -13.22 -8.14 15.06
C LEU A 91 -12.20 -7.01 15.04
N ALA A 92 -12.62 -5.74 14.92
CA ALA A 92 -11.73 -4.60 14.80
C ALA A 92 -10.69 -4.48 15.93
N PRO A 93 -11.00 -4.73 17.23
CA PRO A 93 -10.00 -4.69 18.29
C PRO A 93 -8.92 -5.78 18.16
N LEU A 94 -9.29 -6.96 17.66
CA LEU A 94 -8.34 -8.04 17.39
C LEU A 94 -7.48 -7.69 16.17
N PHE A 95 -8.10 -7.16 15.12
CA PHE A 95 -7.38 -6.71 13.92
C PHE A 95 -6.41 -5.56 14.25
N TRP A 96 -6.81 -4.61 15.09
CA TRP A 96 -5.91 -3.55 15.58
C TRP A 96 -4.65 -4.13 16.24
N ARG A 97 -4.80 -5.07 17.17
CA ARG A 97 -3.65 -5.71 17.82
C ARG A 97 -2.77 -6.45 16.82
N TRP A 98 -3.39 -7.12 15.86
CA TRP A 98 -2.69 -7.85 14.82
C TRP A 98 -1.86 -6.93 13.92
N ILE A 99 -2.44 -5.84 13.40
CA ILE A 99 -1.69 -4.91 12.54
C ILE A 99 -0.59 -4.19 13.31
N THR A 100 -0.83 -3.83 14.58
CA THR A 100 0.18 -3.24 15.45
C THR A 100 1.36 -4.21 15.65
N PHE A 101 1.09 -5.48 15.85
CA PHE A 101 2.12 -6.53 15.91
C PHE A 101 2.88 -6.61 14.58
N CYS A 102 2.20 -6.68 13.43
CA CYS A 102 2.83 -6.74 12.12
C CYS A 102 3.75 -5.55 11.88
N TYR A 103 3.28 -4.32 12.11
CA TYR A 103 4.06 -3.11 11.88
C TYR A 103 5.29 -3.04 12.79
N ASN A 104 5.19 -3.49 14.02
CA ASN A 104 6.34 -3.57 14.93
C ASN A 104 7.38 -4.65 14.55
N LEU A 105 7.09 -5.53 13.60
CA LEU A 105 8.10 -6.42 12.99
C LEU A 105 9.01 -5.67 12.00
N GLY A 106 8.61 -4.50 11.52
CA GLY A 106 9.43 -3.65 10.66
C GLY A 106 10.57 -2.96 11.43
N ASP A 107 11.58 -2.50 10.72
CA ASP A 107 12.53 -1.47 11.19
C ASP A 107 11.92 -0.07 10.97
N VAL A 108 11.02 0.05 9.99
CA VAL A 108 10.30 1.26 9.62
C VAL A 108 8.96 0.90 8.99
N VAL A 109 7.97 1.77 9.16
CA VAL A 109 6.70 1.72 8.44
C VAL A 109 6.59 2.89 7.48
N ILE A 110 6.19 2.63 6.24
CA ILE A 110 5.83 3.65 5.25
C ILE A 110 4.32 3.58 5.03
N THR A 111 3.64 4.70 4.93
CA THR A 111 2.19 4.75 4.71
C THR A 111 1.83 5.88 3.74
N PRO A 112 0.69 5.80 3.00
CA PRO A 112 0.46 6.71 1.87
C PRO A 112 0.08 8.14 2.25
N SER A 113 -0.25 8.44 3.50
CA SER A 113 -0.71 9.78 3.89
C SER A 113 -0.37 10.12 5.34
N GLU A 114 -0.34 11.41 5.67
CA GLU A 114 -0.18 11.88 7.06
C GLU A 114 -1.33 11.40 7.96
N TYR A 115 -2.53 11.28 7.41
CA TYR A 115 -3.67 10.72 8.14
C TYR A 115 -3.45 9.25 8.53
N SER A 116 -3.00 8.42 7.60
CA SER A 116 -2.69 7.02 7.89
C SER A 116 -1.53 6.91 8.88
N LYS A 117 -0.52 7.79 8.77
CA LYS A 117 0.59 7.86 9.73
C LYS A 117 0.07 8.15 11.12
N PHE A 118 -0.73 9.20 11.29
CA PHE A 118 -1.34 9.54 12.58
C PHE A 118 -2.11 8.35 13.18
N LEU A 119 -2.91 7.63 12.38
CA LEU A 119 -3.62 6.46 12.84
C LEU A 119 -2.68 5.34 13.30
N ILE A 120 -1.67 4.99 12.49
CA ILE A 120 -0.72 3.91 12.79
C ILE A 120 0.08 4.24 14.05
N GLU A 121 0.54 5.46 14.22
CA GLU A 121 1.22 5.92 15.44
C GLU A 121 0.29 5.83 16.67
N SER A 122 -0.98 6.17 16.51
CA SER A 122 -1.99 6.06 17.59
C SER A 122 -2.26 4.63 18.06
N TYR A 123 -1.90 3.62 17.25
CA TYR A 123 -2.03 2.20 17.64
C TYR A 123 -0.93 1.72 18.58
N GLY A 124 0.08 2.53 18.87
CA GLY A 124 1.22 2.15 19.70
C GLY A 124 2.30 1.40 18.92
N VAL A 125 2.42 1.68 17.62
CA VAL A 125 3.56 1.25 16.81
C VAL A 125 4.82 1.97 17.31
N LYS A 126 5.89 1.20 17.58
CA LYS A 126 7.11 1.69 18.24
C LYS A 126 8.24 2.04 17.28
N VAL A 127 8.11 1.62 16.02
CA VAL A 127 9.10 1.93 14.98
C VAL A 127 8.74 3.23 14.27
N PRO A 128 9.72 3.93 13.65
CA PRO A 128 9.44 5.14 12.88
C PRO A 128 8.39 4.91 11.80
N VAL A 129 7.46 5.86 11.66
CA VAL A 129 6.41 5.84 10.63
C VAL A 129 6.57 7.05 9.73
N TYR A 130 6.66 6.84 8.42
CA TYR A 130 6.80 7.89 7.42
C TYR A 130 5.61 7.91 6.47
N ALA A 131 5.07 9.10 6.22
CA ALA A 131 4.08 9.31 5.18
C ALA A 131 4.78 9.56 3.85
N VAL A 132 4.57 8.66 2.89
CA VAL A 132 5.09 8.77 1.53
C VAL A 132 3.98 8.42 0.57
N SER A 133 3.55 9.39 -0.25
CA SER A 133 2.48 9.17 -1.24
C SER A 133 2.82 8.02 -2.19
N ASN A 134 1.80 7.26 -2.59
CA ASN A 134 1.94 6.25 -3.64
C ASN A 134 2.34 6.86 -5.00
N GLY A 135 2.24 8.19 -5.14
CA GLY A 135 2.46 8.87 -6.40
C GLY A 135 1.37 8.61 -7.43
N ILE A 136 1.39 9.39 -8.48
CA ILE A 136 0.58 9.19 -9.69
C ILE A 136 1.43 9.50 -10.93
N ASP A 137 1.18 8.81 -12.01
CA ASP A 137 1.79 9.13 -13.31
C ASP A 137 1.08 10.35 -13.94
N LEU A 138 1.71 11.51 -13.84
CA LEU A 138 1.20 12.78 -14.41
C LEU A 138 1.22 12.77 -15.95
N GLY A 139 2.00 11.90 -16.57
CA GLY A 139 1.98 11.73 -18.03
C GLY A 139 0.72 11.01 -18.51
N PHE A 140 0.27 10.04 -17.72
CA PHE A 140 -0.97 9.30 -17.97
C PHE A 140 -2.22 10.07 -17.51
N TRP A 141 -2.19 10.61 -16.28
CA TRP A 141 -3.31 11.33 -15.66
C TRP A 141 -3.24 12.82 -16.01
N LYS A 142 -3.68 13.17 -17.20
CA LYS A 142 -3.76 14.56 -17.67
C LYS A 142 -5.15 14.87 -18.22
N ALA A 143 -5.50 16.16 -18.21
CA ALA A 143 -6.76 16.60 -18.76
C ALA A 143 -6.82 16.27 -20.27
N ASP A 144 -7.85 15.54 -20.66
CA ASP A 144 -8.15 15.19 -22.05
C ASP A 144 -9.41 15.95 -22.49
N LYS A 145 -9.22 16.99 -23.31
CA LYS A 145 -10.33 17.82 -23.80
C LYS A 145 -11.22 17.08 -24.79
N GLU A 146 -10.64 16.22 -25.64
CA GLU A 146 -11.39 15.45 -26.62
C GLU A 146 -12.20 14.34 -25.94
N GLY A 147 -11.58 13.59 -25.03
CA GLY A 147 -12.27 12.59 -24.23
C GLY A 147 -13.38 13.19 -23.35
N ARG A 148 -13.15 14.41 -22.79
CA ARG A 148 -14.20 15.15 -22.08
C ARG A 148 -15.40 15.43 -22.99
N ARG A 149 -15.15 15.92 -24.21
CA ARG A 149 -16.23 16.25 -25.18
C ARG A 149 -16.99 14.99 -25.57
N ALA A 150 -16.30 13.94 -25.97
CA ALA A 150 -16.91 12.66 -26.35
C ALA A 150 -17.74 12.06 -25.20
N PHE A 151 -17.25 12.13 -23.96
CA PHE A 151 -17.99 11.68 -22.78
C PHE A 151 -19.28 12.47 -22.60
N ARG A 152 -19.23 13.81 -22.70
CA ARG A 152 -20.41 14.67 -22.53
C ARG A 152 -21.44 14.45 -23.61
N GLU A 153 -21.02 14.29 -24.87
CA GLU A 153 -21.91 13.93 -25.99
C GLU A 153 -22.59 12.59 -25.75
N LYS A 154 -21.81 11.57 -25.35
CA LYS A 154 -22.33 10.21 -25.09
C LYS A 154 -23.43 10.20 -24.03
N TYR A 155 -23.25 10.98 -22.96
CA TYR A 155 -24.19 11.01 -21.84
C TYR A 155 -25.16 12.20 -21.88
N LYS A 156 -25.18 12.96 -23.00
CA LYS A 156 -26.05 14.13 -23.23
C LYS A 156 -25.95 15.20 -22.14
N LEU A 157 -24.74 15.44 -21.66
CA LEU A 157 -24.46 16.40 -20.61
C LEU A 157 -24.15 17.79 -21.20
N THR A 158 -24.69 18.82 -20.59
CA THR A 158 -24.39 20.22 -20.95
C THR A 158 -23.05 20.65 -20.32
N ASP A 159 -22.44 21.73 -20.83
CA ASP A 159 -21.17 22.22 -20.30
C ASP A 159 -21.24 22.73 -18.86
N GLU A 160 -22.41 23.14 -18.41
CA GLU A 160 -22.66 23.68 -17.07
C GLU A 160 -22.83 22.57 -16.02
N GLU A 161 -23.21 21.35 -16.43
CA GLU A 161 -23.38 20.23 -15.51
C GLU A 161 -22.03 19.75 -14.94
N LYS A 162 -21.98 19.62 -13.63
CA LYS A 162 -20.83 19.05 -12.93
C LYS A 162 -20.98 17.54 -12.81
N VAL A 163 -19.98 16.80 -13.29
CA VAL A 163 -19.94 15.34 -13.20
C VAL A 163 -18.99 14.93 -12.07
N VAL A 164 -19.51 14.18 -11.12
CA VAL A 164 -18.72 13.56 -10.06
C VAL A 164 -18.71 12.06 -10.30
N ILE A 165 -17.51 11.48 -10.40
CA ILE A 165 -17.32 10.06 -10.64
C ILE A 165 -16.67 9.45 -9.40
N SER A 166 -17.25 8.35 -8.90
CA SER A 166 -16.64 7.49 -7.90
C SER A 166 -16.37 6.13 -8.52
N VAL A 167 -15.15 5.64 -8.36
CA VAL A 167 -14.73 4.32 -8.82
C VAL A 167 -14.31 3.52 -7.59
N GLY A 168 -14.96 2.39 -7.35
CA GLY A 168 -14.72 1.49 -6.22
C GLY A 168 -14.56 0.04 -6.67
#